data_146ff7d55a20c6aa533342ac462b3c85
#
_entry.id   146ff7d55a20c6aa533342ac462b3c85
#
_cell.length_a   1.000
_cell.length_b   1.000
_cell.length_c   1.000
_cell.angle_alpha   90.00
_cell.angle_beta   90.00
_cell.angle_gamma   90.00
#
_symmetry.space_group_name_H-M   'P 1'
#
loop_
_entity.id
_entity.type
_entity.pdbx_description
1 polymer ?
#
loop_
_entity_poly.entity_id
_entity_poly.type
_entity_poly.pdbx_seq_one_letter_code
_entity_poly.pdbx_strand_id
1 'polypeptide(L)'
;NETKIIVLLNGAQEKHIPKPNNRKSRGLIVLDLMTAEKTLDCWKTIDLTDIEPFTIVLVENNKLTQLRWNEVEKSTTEFDAKQFHIWSSSTLYSKEIREKRKEWFQDFIKSKNAPTPEEILHFHQFTESENKEFGLQINRNDVLKTISITQCKVKNDIIQMKYLDLFE
;
A
#
# COMPACT_ATOMS: atom_id res chain seq x y z
N ASN A 1 9.87 -1.16 -22.42
CA ASN A 1 9.85 -1.85 -21.10
C ASN A 1 8.89 -1.11 -20.20
N GLU A 2 7.85 -1.80 -19.78
CA GLU A 2 6.79 -1.23 -18.97
C GLU A 2 7.27 -1.06 -17.53
N THR A 3 7.13 0.16 -16.99
CA THR A 3 7.42 0.43 -15.59
C THR A 3 6.27 -0.10 -14.75
N LYS A 4 6.55 -1.07 -13.85
CA LYS A 4 5.57 -1.68 -12.97
C LYS A 4 5.99 -1.50 -11.50
N ILE A 5 5.09 -0.97 -10.69
CA ILE A 5 5.24 -0.87 -9.23
C ILE A 5 4.03 -1.53 -8.59
N ILE A 6 4.27 -2.41 -7.64
CA ILE A 6 3.22 -3.08 -6.85
C ILE A 6 3.47 -2.83 -5.37
N VAL A 7 2.45 -2.34 -4.68
CA VAL A 7 2.44 -2.18 -3.22
C VAL A 7 1.34 -3.06 -2.64
N LEU A 8 1.68 -3.87 -1.66
CA LEU A 8 0.76 -4.78 -0.97
C LEU A 8 0.36 -4.22 0.38
N LEU A 9 -0.94 -4.20 0.66
CA LEU A 9 -1.50 -3.93 1.98
C LEU A 9 -2.29 -5.15 2.46
N ASN A 10 -2.07 -5.55 3.69
CA ASN A 10 -2.84 -6.61 4.33
C ASN A 10 -4.28 -6.15 4.59
N GLY A 11 -5.23 -7.02 4.23
CA GLY A 11 -6.66 -6.75 4.37
C GLY A 11 -7.30 -6.08 3.15
N ALA A 12 -8.61 -6.20 3.08
CA ALA A 12 -9.46 -5.59 2.05
C ALA A 12 -10.12 -4.31 2.58
N GLN A 13 -11.48 -4.26 2.65
CA GLN A 13 -12.23 -3.13 3.22
C GLN A 13 -12.24 -3.17 4.75
N GLU A 14 -12.49 -4.38 5.29
CA GLU A 14 -12.67 -4.59 6.72
C GLU A 14 -11.59 -5.53 7.29
N LYS A 15 -11.46 -5.51 8.62
CA LYS A 15 -10.60 -6.45 9.32
C LYS A 15 -11.20 -7.85 9.21
N HIS A 16 -10.40 -8.82 8.83
CA HIS A 16 -10.78 -10.23 8.76
C HIS A 16 -10.19 -11.02 9.95
N ILE A 17 -10.73 -12.19 10.18
CA ILE A 17 -10.19 -13.16 11.14
C ILE A 17 -9.17 -14.02 10.40
N PRO A 18 -7.90 -14.06 10.83
CA PRO A 18 -6.88 -14.90 10.21
C PRO A 18 -7.27 -16.38 10.24
N LYS A 19 -7.07 -17.07 9.12
CA LYS A 19 -7.28 -18.53 9.02
C LYS A 19 -5.96 -19.28 9.17
N PRO A 20 -5.92 -20.43 9.84
CA PRO A 20 -4.66 -21.14 10.10
C PRO A 20 -4.03 -21.79 8.87
N ASN A 21 -4.80 -22.09 7.83
CA ASN A 21 -4.37 -22.89 6.69
C ASN A 21 -4.53 -22.15 5.36
N ASN A 22 -3.79 -21.04 5.20
CA ASN A 22 -3.76 -20.34 3.92
C ASN A 22 -2.91 -21.12 2.91
N ARG A 23 -3.42 -21.30 1.70
CA ARG A 23 -2.76 -22.05 0.62
C ARG A 23 -1.45 -21.41 0.16
N LYS A 24 -1.40 -20.07 0.14
CA LYS A 24 -0.27 -19.29 -0.36
C LYS A 24 -0.22 -17.94 0.35
N SER A 25 0.97 -17.42 0.59
CA SER A 25 1.09 -16.07 1.17
C SER A 25 0.73 -14.99 0.14
N ARG A 26 0.18 -13.87 0.62
CA ARG A 26 -0.13 -12.69 -0.21
C ARG A 26 1.08 -12.15 -0.95
N GLY A 27 2.27 -12.24 -0.33
CA GLY A 27 3.53 -11.84 -0.97
C GLY A 27 3.85 -12.66 -2.22
N LEU A 28 3.54 -13.96 -2.23
CA LEU A 28 3.72 -14.81 -3.41
C LEU A 28 2.71 -14.46 -4.52
N ILE A 29 1.51 -13.99 -4.18
CA ILE A 29 0.56 -13.45 -5.17
C ILE A 29 1.13 -12.18 -5.83
N VAL A 30 1.80 -11.32 -5.06
CA VAL A 30 2.50 -10.15 -5.62
C VAL A 30 3.57 -10.57 -6.62
N LEU A 31 4.34 -11.62 -6.33
CA LEU A 31 5.37 -12.14 -7.25
C LEU A 31 4.74 -12.69 -8.54
N ASP A 32 3.63 -13.45 -8.45
CA ASP A 32 2.90 -13.94 -9.63
C ASP A 32 2.46 -12.76 -10.52
N LEU A 33 1.91 -11.70 -9.93
CA LEU A 33 1.46 -10.50 -10.64
C LEU A 33 2.63 -9.69 -11.21
N MET A 34 3.75 -9.60 -10.48
CA MET A 34 4.94 -8.87 -10.91
C MET A 34 5.59 -9.51 -12.13
N THR A 35 5.62 -10.85 -12.17
CA THR A 35 6.22 -11.61 -13.27
C THR A 35 5.30 -11.81 -14.47
N ALA A 36 4.00 -11.56 -14.31
CA ALA A 36 3.04 -11.68 -15.40
C ALA A 36 3.30 -10.64 -16.51
N GLU A 37 3.24 -11.07 -17.76
CA GLU A 37 3.37 -10.18 -18.91
C GLU A 37 2.25 -9.13 -18.94
N LYS A 38 1.01 -9.54 -18.60
CA LYS A 38 -0.17 -8.69 -18.50
C LYS A 38 -0.77 -8.83 -17.10
N THR A 39 -0.45 -7.89 -16.23
CA THR A 39 -0.81 -7.95 -14.80
C THR A 39 -2.31 -8.06 -14.59
N LEU A 40 -3.11 -7.26 -15.28
CA LEU A 40 -4.57 -7.26 -15.12
C LEU A 40 -5.25 -8.52 -15.66
N ASP A 41 -4.69 -9.16 -16.69
CA ASP A 41 -5.22 -10.43 -17.19
C ASP A 41 -4.87 -11.57 -16.24
N CYS A 42 -3.66 -11.59 -15.68
CA CYS A 42 -3.28 -12.50 -14.61
C CYS A 42 -4.19 -12.29 -13.37
N TRP A 43 -4.45 -11.04 -12.98
CA TRP A 43 -5.35 -10.72 -11.87
C TRP A 43 -6.76 -11.31 -12.05
N LYS A 44 -7.32 -11.23 -13.26
CA LYS A 44 -8.65 -11.80 -13.53
C LYS A 44 -8.69 -13.33 -13.34
N THR A 45 -7.63 -14.01 -13.75
CA THR A 45 -7.59 -15.48 -13.84
C THR A 45 -6.94 -16.16 -12.64
N ILE A 46 -6.06 -15.47 -11.89
CA ILE A 46 -5.37 -16.06 -10.74
C ILE A 46 -6.35 -16.61 -9.71
N ASP A 47 -6.14 -17.85 -9.27
CA ASP A 47 -6.93 -18.45 -8.20
C ASP A 47 -6.52 -17.90 -6.83
N LEU A 48 -7.47 -17.30 -6.12
CA LEU A 48 -7.29 -16.73 -4.78
C LEU A 48 -8.04 -17.51 -3.69
N THR A 49 -8.51 -18.72 -3.99
CA THR A 49 -9.10 -19.60 -2.99
C THR A 49 -8.11 -19.86 -1.85
N ASP A 50 -8.56 -19.77 -0.62
CA ASP A 50 -7.76 -19.91 0.60
C ASP A 50 -6.55 -18.95 0.69
N ILE A 51 -6.70 -17.77 0.13
CA ILE A 51 -5.76 -16.65 0.31
C ILE A 51 -6.41 -15.59 1.20
N GLU A 52 -5.69 -15.11 2.22
CA GLU A 52 -6.16 -14.01 3.07
C GLU A 52 -6.47 -12.74 2.27
N PRO A 53 -7.41 -11.91 2.73
CA PRO A 53 -7.75 -10.65 2.09
C PRO A 53 -6.55 -9.71 1.96
N PHE A 54 -6.50 -9.01 0.84
CA PHE A 54 -5.46 -8.02 0.58
C PHE A 54 -5.92 -6.93 -0.38
N THR A 55 -5.18 -5.84 -0.36
CA THR A 55 -5.27 -4.75 -1.33
C THR A 55 -3.91 -4.57 -1.99
N ILE A 56 -3.89 -4.47 -3.31
CA ILE A 56 -2.72 -4.10 -4.10
C ILE A 56 -2.96 -2.73 -4.71
N VAL A 57 -1.95 -1.88 -4.63
CA VAL A 57 -1.85 -0.66 -5.43
C VAL A 57 -0.85 -0.91 -6.54
N LEU A 58 -1.33 -0.90 -7.76
CA LEU A 58 -0.56 -1.15 -8.98
C LEU A 58 -0.39 0.15 -9.76
N VAL A 59 0.86 0.49 -10.06
CA VAL A 59 1.19 1.49 -11.08
C VAL A 59 1.81 0.76 -12.25
N GLU A 60 1.18 0.83 -13.41
CA GLU A 60 1.62 0.18 -14.65
C GLU A 60 1.16 1.02 -15.84
N ASN A 61 2.05 1.32 -16.78
CA ASN A 61 1.73 2.11 -17.98
C ASN A 61 1.05 3.46 -17.68
N ASN A 62 1.54 4.18 -16.68
CA ASN A 62 0.98 5.46 -16.20
C ASN A 62 -0.48 5.37 -15.70
N LYS A 63 -0.96 4.19 -15.41
CA LYS A 63 -2.25 3.96 -14.78
C LYS A 63 -2.07 3.58 -13.32
N LEU A 64 -2.97 4.07 -12.47
CA LEU A 64 -3.03 3.75 -11.06
C LEU A 64 -4.28 2.91 -10.81
N THR A 65 -4.07 1.67 -10.37
CA THR A 65 -5.15 0.69 -10.18
C THR A 65 -5.08 0.08 -8.80
N GLN A 66 -6.20 0.01 -8.10
CA GLN A 66 -6.35 -0.79 -6.91
C GLN A 66 -6.95 -2.15 -7.27
N LEU A 67 -6.29 -3.21 -6.88
CA LEU A 67 -6.77 -4.59 -6.95
C LEU A 67 -7.06 -5.06 -5.53
N ARG A 68 -8.23 -5.62 -5.29
CA ARG A 68 -8.63 -6.04 -3.94
C ARG A 68 -9.27 -7.42 -3.96
N TRP A 69 -8.86 -8.25 -3.03
CA TRP A 69 -9.43 -9.56 -2.72
C TRP A 69 -9.99 -9.55 -1.30
N ASN A 70 -11.26 -9.94 -1.14
CA ASN A 70 -11.97 -9.92 0.15
C ASN A 70 -12.39 -11.30 0.65
N GLU A 71 -11.78 -12.38 0.14
CA GLU A 71 -12.09 -13.81 0.33
C GLU A 71 -13.32 -14.31 -0.46
N VAL A 72 -14.09 -13.44 -1.08
CA VAL A 72 -15.29 -13.81 -1.84
C VAL A 72 -15.13 -13.42 -3.31
N GLU A 73 -14.69 -12.17 -3.52
CA GLU A 73 -14.61 -11.60 -4.87
C GLU A 73 -13.38 -10.72 -5.05
N LYS A 74 -12.97 -10.62 -6.29
CA LYS A 74 -11.97 -9.66 -6.75
C LYS A 74 -12.65 -8.36 -7.17
N SER A 75 -12.07 -7.25 -6.79
CA SER A 75 -12.47 -5.95 -7.33
C SER A 75 -11.28 -5.22 -7.93
N THR A 76 -11.57 -4.38 -8.92
CA THR A 76 -10.60 -3.53 -9.60
C THR A 76 -11.15 -2.13 -9.69
N THR A 77 -10.38 -1.15 -9.21
CA THR A 77 -10.75 0.27 -9.24
C THR A 77 -9.61 1.07 -9.86
N GLU A 78 -9.88 1.80 -10.91
CA GLU A 78 -8.90 2.73 -11.51
C GLU A 78 -9.00 4.09 -10.83
N PHE A 79 -7.85 4.69 -10.54
CA PHE A 79 -7.72 6.02 -9.94
C PHE A 79 -7.04 6.99 -10.90
N ASP A 80 -7.32 8.27 -10.75
CA ASP A 80 -6.59 9.29 -11.48
C ASP A 80 -5.15 9.38 -10.95
N ALA A 81 -4.19 8.93 -11.73
CA ALA A 81 -2.76 8.95 -11.38
C ALA A 81 -2.18 10.37 -11.23
N LYS A 82 -2.90 11.42 -11.63
CA LYS A 82 -2.51 12.82 -11.44
C LYS A 82 -2.94 13.38 -10.09
N GLN A 83 -3.77 12.65 -9.34
CA GLN A 83 -4.22 13.04 -8.02
C GLN A 83 -3.38 12.37 -6.93
N PHE A 84 -3.37 12.96 -5.74
CA PHE A 84 -2.72 12.39 -4.58
C PHE A 84 -3.66 11.40 -3.88
N HIS A 85 -3.14 10.21 -3.58
CA HIS A 85 -3.88 9.15 -2.93
C HIS A 85 -3.13 8.60 -1.74
N ILE A 86 -3.85 8.10 -0.73
CA ILE A 86 -3.30 7.41 0.42
C ILE A 86 -4.11 6.14 0.70
N TRP A 87 -3.42 5.07 1.05
CA TRP A 87 -4.00 3.81 1.51
C TRP A 87 -3.46 3.44 2.87
N SER A 88 -4.28 2.80 3.68
CA SER A 88 -3.90 2.24 4.97
C SER A 88 -4.48 0.84 5.12
N SER A 89 -3.70 -0.06 5.71
CA SER A 89 -4.11 -1.46 5.91
C SER A 89 -5.34 -1.56 6.83
N SER A 90 -6.38 -2.25 6.39
CA SER A 90 -7.57 -2.53 7.21
C SER A 90 -7.31 -3.53 8.32
N THR A 91 -6.25 -4.33 8.21
CA THR A 91 -5.82 -5.26 9.25
C THR A 91 -5.19 -4.54 10.43
N LEU A 92 -4.43 -3.46 10.16
CA LEU A 92 -3.69 -2.72 11.16
C LEU A 92 -4.49 -1.57 11.79
N TYR A 93 -5.43 -1.00 11.06
CA TYR A 93 -6.14 0.21 11.45
C TYR A 93 -7.65 0.07 11.30
N SER A 94 -8.41 0.50 12.33
CA SER A 94 -9.86 0.63 12.26
C SER A 94 -10.26 1.65 11.17
N LYS A 95 -11.52 1.65 10.80
CA LYS A 95 -12.05 2.62 9.82
C LYS A 95 -11.80 4.07 10.28
N GLU A 96 -12.04 4.37 11.55
CA GLU A 96 -11.81 5.70 12.14
C GLU A 96 -10.34 6.15 12.01
N ILE A 97 -9.40 5.26 12.32
CA ILE A 97 -7.97 5.56 12.21
C ILE A 97 -7.56 5.74 10.76
N ARG A 98 -8.12 4.96 9.83
CA ARG A 98 -7.85 5.13 8.40
C ARG A 98 -8.36 6.48 7.88
N GLU A 99 -9.53 6.95 8.36
CA GLU A 99 -10.03 8.28 8.01
C GLU A 99 -9.15 9.39 8.61
N LYS A 100 -8.71 9.30 9.87
CA LYS A 100 -7.74 10.25 10.45
C LYS A 100 -6.45 10.34 9.66
N ARG A 101 -5.88 9.19 9.26
CA ARG A 101 -4.66 9.15 8.42
C ARG A 101 -4.87 9.83 7.06
N LYS A 102 -6.08 9.70 6.52
CA LYS A 102 -6.49 10.38 5.29
C LYS A 102 -6.62 11.90 5.50
N GLU A 103 -7.18 12.34 6.62
CA GLU A 103 -7.27 13.76 7.01
C GLU A 103 -5.86 14.37 7.12
N TRP A 104 -4.93 13.74 7.86
CA TRP A 104 -3.54 14.21 7.95
C TRP A 104 -2.88 14.36 6.58
N PHE A 105 -3.12 13.40 5.70
CA PHE A 105 -2.58 13.47 4.34
C PHE A 105 -3.22 14.59 3.51
N GLN A 106 -4.54 14.78 3.62
CA GLN A 106 -5.23 15.86 2.92
C GLN A 106 -4.75 17.23 3.38
N ASP A 107 -4.54 17.42 4.68
CA ASP A 107 -4.04 18.67 5.23
C ASP A 107 -2.58 18.93 4.81
N PHE A 108 -1.77 17.89 4.79
CA PHE A 108 -0.41 17.98 4.24
C PHE A 108 -0.43 18.42 2.77
N ILE A 109 -1.23 17.79 1.91
CA ILE A 109 -1.34 18.12 0.49
C ILE A 109 -1.83 19.57 0.30
N LYS A 110 -2.86 20.00 1.04
CA LYS A 110 -3.36 21.38 1.00
C LYS A 110 -2.29 22.39 1.40
N SER A 111 -1.47 22.07 2.40
CA SER A 111 -0.43 22.98 2.91
C SER A 111 0.74 23.16 1.94
N LYS A 112 0.98 22.17 1.05
CA LYS A 112 2.16 22.12 0.15
C LYS A 112 1.85 22.45 -1.31
N ASN A 113 0.59 22.40 -1.72
CA ASN A 113 0.11 22.58 -3.09
C ASN A 113 0.64 21.54 -4.10
N ALA A 114 1.94 21.26 -4.12
CA ALA A 114 2.57 20.20 -4.92
C ALA A 114 3.82 19.71 -4.16
N PRO A 115 3.68 18.75 -3.23
CA PRO A 115 4.78 18.32 -2.40
C PRO A 115 5.87 17.62 -3.21
N THR A 116 7.11 17.89 -2.86
CA THR A 116 8.27 17.18 -3.40
C THR A 116 8.36 15.75 -2.86
N PRO A 117 9.11 14.85 -3.51
CA PRO A 117 9.35 13.51 -2.96
C PRO A 117 9.95 13.54 -1.55
N GLU A 118 10.83 14.49 -1.27
CA GLU A 118 11.46 14.66 0.03
C GLU A 118 10.44 15.07 1.11
N GLU A 119 9.48 15.94 0.77
CA GLU A 119 8.40 16.34 1.67
C GLU A 119 7.41 15.20 1.92
N ILE A 120 7.13 14.36 0.91
CA ILE A 120 6.33 13.14 1.09
C ILE A 120 7.05 12.16 2.02
N LEU A 121 8.35 11.98 1.86
CA LEU A 121 9.15 11.15 2.76
C LEU A 121 9.11 11.69 4.19
N HIS A 122 9.29 13.00 4.36
CA HIS A 122 9.21 13.68 5.66
C HIS A 122 7.81 13.51 6.30
N PHE A 123 6.74 13.62 5.53
CA PHE A 123 5.40 13.33 6.00
C PHE A 123 5.30 11.92 6.62
N HIS A 124 5.80 10.90 5.93
CA HIS A 124 5.79 9.53 6.43
C HIS A 124 6.69 9.30 7.65
N GLN A 125 7.75 10.08 7.80
CA GLN A 125 8.67 9.96 8.92
C GLN A 125 8.17 10.63 10.19
N PHE A 126 7.51 11.80 10.07
CA PHE A 126 7.34 12.69 11.22
C PHE A 126 5.88 13.03 11.55
N THR A 127 4.93 12.78 10.66
CA THR A 127 3.52 13.03 10.98
C THR A 127 3.06 12.08 12.08
N GLU A 128 2.56 12.65 13.19
CA GLU A 128 2.12 11.90 14.37
C GLU A 128 3.21 10.96 14.93
N SER A 129 4.46 11.36 14.89
CA SER A 129 5.61 10.52 15.27
C SER A 129 5.60 10.10 16.74
N GLU A 130 4.99 10.89 17.64
CA GLU A 130 4.81 10.56 19.05
C GLU A 130 3.67 9.56 19.28
N ASN A 131 2.75 9.44 18.34
CA ASN A 131 1.63 8.51 18.40
C ASN A 131 2.07 7.12 17.93
N LYS A 132 2.68 6.35 18.80
CA LYS A 132 3.22 5.02 18.48
C LYS A 132 2.13 3.98 18.19
N GLU A 133 0.88 4.26 18.53
CA GLU A 133 -0.24 3.36 18.31
C GLU A 133 -0.84 3.50 16.90
N PHE A 134 -1.00 4.74 16.42
CA PHE A 134 -1.75 5.04 15.19
C PHE A 134 -1.02 5.98 14.21
N GLY A 135 0.09 6.59 14.61
CA GLY A 135 0.91 7.45 13.77
C GLY A 135 1.39 6.77 12.49
N LEU A 136 2.07 7.50 11.61
CA LEU A 136 2.58 6.91 10.37
C LEU A 136 3.73 5.94 10.63
N GLN A 137 4.48 6.12 11.71
CA GLN A 137 5.41 5.15 12.26
C GLN A 137 4.85 4.60 13.58
N ILE A 138 4.48 3.34 13.59
CA ILE A 138 3.96 2.68 14.79
C ILE A 138 5.04 1.85 15.48
N ASN A 139 4.89 1.76 16.82
CA ASN A 139 5.58 0.79 17.65
C ASN A 139 4.65 0.37 18.78
N ARG A 140 3.90 -0.72 18.58
CA ARG A 140 2.94 -1.26 19.54
C ARG A 140 3.64 -2.30 20.40
N ASN A 141 4.13 -1.85 21.56
CA ASN A 141 4.78 -2.70 22.57
C ASN A 141 5.94 -3.54 22.04
N ASP A 142 6.72 -3.02 21.10
CA ASP A 142 7.82 -3.71 20.43
C ASP A 142 7.44 -5.01 19.67
N VAL A 143 6.17 -5.34 19.59
CA VAL A 143 5.64 -6.51 18.89
C VAL A 143 5.29 -6.19 17.43
N LEU A 144 4.70 -5.02 17.19
CA LEU A 144 4.31 -4.57 15.86
C LEU A 144 4.89 -3.19 15.58
N LYS A 145 5.84 -3.13 14.66
CA LYS A 145 6.59 -1.91 14.36
C LYS A 145 6.60 -1.58 12.87
N THR A 146 6.69 -0.30 12.56
CA THR A 146 7.14 0.16 11.25
C THR A 146 8.65 -0.04 11.19
N ILE A 147 9.11 -0.91 10.30
CA ILE A 147 10.53 -1.28 10.21
C ILE A 147 11.29 -0.47 9.16
N SER A 148 10.59 0.05 8.18
CA SER A 148 11.21 0.80 7.09
C SER A 148 10.21 1.69 6.38
N ILE A 149 10.73 2.66 5.64
CA ILE A 149 10.00 3.43 4.65
C ILE A 149 10.68 3.24 3.30
N THR A 150 9.91 2.78 2.30
CA THR A 150 10.40 2.66 0.93
C THR A 150 9.74 3.71 0.06
N GLN A 151 10.53 4.52 -0.62
CA GLN A 151 10.07 5.49 -1.60
C GLN A 151 10.47 5.05 -2.99
N CYS A 152 9.50 4.95 -3.90
CA CYS A 152 9.74 4.75 -5.33
C CYS A 152 9.42 6.05 -6.07
N LYS A 153 10.34 6.50 -6.91
CA LYS A 153 10.21 7.67 -7.76
C LYS A 153 10.39 7.25 -9.21
N VAL A 154 9.44 7.61 -10.06
CA VAL A 154 9.48 7.34 -11.50
C VAL A 154 9.67 8.64 -12.24
N LYS A 155 10.69 8.71 -13.08
CA LYS A 155 10.92 9.85 -13.98
C LYS A 155 11.53 9.35 -15.29
N ASN A 156 10.91 9.66 -16.43
CA ASN A 156 11.36 9.25 -17.76
C ASN A 156 11.68 7.74 -17.82
N ASP A 157 10.75 6.90 -17.34
CA ASP A 157 10.85 5.43 -17.28
C ASP A 157 12.00 4.89 -16.40
N ILE A 158 12.65 5.76 -15.65
CA ILE A 158 13.66 5.36 -14.65
C ILE A 158 13.00 5.28 -13.29
N ILE A 159 13.09 4.11 -12.66
CA ILE A 159 12.68 3.90 -11.27
C ILE A 159 13.88 4.14 -10.37
N GLN A 160 13.73 5.07 -9.45
CA GLN A 160 14.65 5.26 -8.32
C GLN A 160 13.94 4.76 -7.05
N MET A 161 14.60 3.89 -6.30
CA MET A 161 14.10 3.40 -5.03
C MET A 161 15.02 3.85 -3.91
N LYS A 162 14.43 4.45 -2.86
CA LYS A 162 15.10 4.80 -1.61
C LYS A 162 14.49 3.96 -0.50
N TYR A 163 15.33 3.25 0.21
CA TYR A 163 14.97 2.47 1.40
C TYR A 163 15.55 3.18 2.63
N LEU A 164 14.71 3.40 3.63
CA LEU A 164 15.08 3.96 4.92
C LEU A 164 14.78 2.91 5.98
N ASP A 165 15.83 2.37 6.59
CA ASP A 165 15.73 1.53 7.77
C ASP A 165 15.39 2.38 9.00
N LEU A 166 14.47 1.90 9.84
CA LEU A 166 14.03 2.58 11.07
C LEU A 166 14.44 1.81 12.33
N PHE A 167 15.31 0.81 12.19
CA PHE A 167 15.77 -0.05 13.28
C PHE A 167 17.10 0.38 13.92
N GLU A 168 17.70 1.46 13.47
CA GLU A 168 18.93 2.01 14.09
C GLU A 168 18.63 2.87 15.30
#